data_b7514b2caec8c4f62b03cf6f205cf779
#
_entry.id   b7514b2caec8c4f62b03cf6f205cf779
#
_cell.length_a   1.000
_cell.length_b   1.000
_cell.length_c   1.000
_cell.angle_alpha   90.00
_cell.angle_beta   90.00
_cell.angle_gamma   90.00
#
_symmetry.space_group_name_H-M   'P 1'
#
loop_
_entity.id
_entity.type
_entity.pdbx_description
1 polymer ?
#
loop_
_entity_poly.entity_id
_entity_poly.type
_entity_poly.pdbx_seq_one_letter_code
_entity_poly.pdbx_strand_id
1 'polypeptide(L)'
;MNVRTHQVDHNVKMWNRRNLEISGVREVDSFDSEEFLLQTSMGYLVIRGQNLQMKNLDLEEGEVSIKGRVYEMSYLDENQGEKAKGLFSKLFK
;
A
#
# COMPACT_ATOMS: atom_id res chain seq x y z
N MET A 1 -23.83 -13.54 -4.74
CA MET A 1 -23.32 -13.31 -4.48
C MET A 1 -22.60 -13.39 -3.63
N ASN A 2 -22.41 -13.69 -3.06
CA ASN A 2 -21.75 -13.74 -2.36
C ASN A 2 -20.50 -13.99 -2.27
N VAL A 3 -20.17 -14.51 -2.95
CA VAL A 3 -18.90 -14.69 -3.11
C VAL A 3 -18.11 -13.56 -2.82
N ARG A 4 -18.63 -12.48 -2.93
CA ARG A 4 -18.05 -11.34 -2.68
C ARG A 4 -17.71 -11.17 -1.31
N THR A 5 -18.15 -11.95 -0.43
CA THR A 5 -17.84 -11.87 0.94
C THR A 5 -16.37 -12.03 1.19
N HIS A 6 -15.65 -12.60 0.22
CA HIS A 6 -14.22 -12.75 0.40
C HIS A 6 -13.44 -11.62 -0.18
N GLN A 7 -14.11 -10.65 -0.75
CA GLN A 7 -13.42 -9.55 -1.33
C GLN A 7 -13.68 -8.33 -0.53
N VAL A 8 -12.63 -7.70 -0.07
CA VAL A 8 -12.77 -6.47 0.67
C VAL A 8 -12.59 -5.34 -0.30
N ASP A 9 -13.48 -4.39 -0.28
CA ASP A 9 -13.37 -3.24 -1.15
C ASP A 9 -12.07 -2.52 -0.85
N HIS A 10 -11.43 -2.06 -1.89
CA HIS A 10 -10.21 -1.33 -1.75
C HIS A 10 -10.53 0.16 -1.68
N ASN A 11 -10.20 0.76 -0.57
CA ASN A 11 -10.40 2.19 -0.36
C ASN A 11 -9.15 2.79 0.20
N VAL A 12 -8.91 4.05 -0.12
CA VAL A 12 -7.80 4.79 0.43
C VAL A 12 -8.36 6.08 1.00
N LYS A 13 -8.11 6.33 2.27
CA LYS A 13 -8.52 7.57 2.90
C LYS A 13 -7.30 8.27 3.43
N MET A 14 -7.20 9.55 3.17
CA MET A 14 -6.04 10.31 3.59
C MET A 14 -6.47 11.59 4.25
N TRP A 15 -5.86 11.90 5.39
CA TRP A 15 -6.11 13.13 6.11
C TRP A 15 -4.82 13.93 6.20
N ASN A 16 -4.86 15.14 5.70
CA ASN A 16 -3.77 16.09 5.83
C ASN A 16 -2.41 15.57 5.36
N ARG A 17 -2.45 14.65 4.43
CA ARG A 17 -1.24 14.02 3.89
C ARG A 17 -0.39 13.39 4.99
N ARG A 18 -0.99 13.10 6.12
CA ARG A 18 -0.24 12.53 7.25
C ARG A 18 -0.79 11.23 7.77
N ASN A 19 -2.02 10.96 7.50
CA ASN A 19 -2.64 9.72 7.97
C ASN A 19 -3.34 9.05 6.83
N LEU A 20 -3.04 7.78 6.63
CA LEU A 20 -3.66 6.99 5.60
C LEU A 20 -4.35 5.79 6.20
N GLU A 21 -5.52 5.48 5.68
CA GLU A 21 -6.19 4.21 6.01
C GLU A 21 -6.52 3.55 4.69
N ILE A 22 -6.10 2.31 4.54
CA ILE A 22 -6.26 1.59 3.28
C ILE A 22 -6.94 0.26 3.56
N SER A 23 -7.97 -0.04 2.80
CA SER A 23 -8.65 -1.33 2.89
C SER A 23 -8.40 -2.13 1.63
N GLY A 24 -8.77 -3.40 1.64
CA GLY A 24 -8.57 -4.25 0.50
C GLY A 24 -7.11 -4.64 0.29
N VAL A 25 -6.32 -4.59 1.35
CA VAL A 25 -4.91 -4.93 1.27
C VAL A 25 -4.73 -6.42 1.50
N ARG A 26 -4.05 -7.09 0.58
CA ARG A 26 -3.81 -8.51 0.69
C ARG A 26 -2.48 -8.78 1.38
N GLU A 27 -1.53 -7.93 1.13
CA GLU A 27 -0.20 -8.16 1.67
C GLU A 27 0.60 -6.89 1.68
N VAL A 28 1.52 -6.76 2.62
CA VAL A 28 2.49 -5.69 2.60
C VAL A 28 3.78 -6.32 2.12
N ASP A 29 4.14 -6.03 0.87
CA ASP A 29 5.32 -6.65 0.26
C ASP A 29 6.62 -6.11 0.83
N SER A 30 6.66 -4.81 1.04
CA SER A 30 7.83 -4.23 1.66
C SER A 30 7.48 -2.84 2.15
N PHE A 31 8.22 -2.35 3.12
CA PHE A 31 8.02 -0.99 3.58
C PHE A 31 9.24 -0.50 4.35
N ASP A 32 9.43 0.80 4.31
CA ASP A 32 10.40 1.46 5.14
C ASP A 32 9.89 2.88 5.38
N SER A 33 10.71 3.75 5.93
CA SER A 33 10.26 5.08 6.30
C SER A 33 9.96 5.97 5.10
N GLU A 34 10.32 5.54 3.90
CA GLU A 34 10.13 6.35 2.70
C GLU A 34 9.22 5.73 1.68
N GLU A 35 8.93 4.46 1.79
CA GLU A 35 8.15 3.80 0.77
C GLU A 35 7.45 2.56 1.28
N PHE A 36 6.22 2.37 0.86
CA PHE A 36 5.47 1.15 1.13
C PHE A 36 5.05 0.55 -0.19
N LEU A 37 5.15 -0.76 -0.31
CA LEU A 37 4.59 -1.47 -1.46
C LEU A 37 3.54 -2.43 -0.93
N LEU A 38 2.30 -2.19 -1.32
CA LEU A 38 1.17 -2.97 -0.86
C LEU A 38 0.55 -3.73 -2.03
N GLN A 39 0.10 -4.94 -1.75
CA GLN A 39 -0.62 -5.69 -2.73
C GLN A 39 -2.08 -5.57 -2.36
N THR A 40 -2.89 -4.98 -3.21
CA THR A 40 -4.31 -4.77 -2.91
C THR A 40 -5.17 -5.57 -3.86
N SER A 41 -6.45 -5.60 -3.59
CA SER A 41 -7.38 -6.29 -4.47
C SER A 41 -7.47 -5.63 -5.84
N MET A 42 -6.97 -4.41 -5.97
CA MET A 42 -6.99 -3.69 -7.24
C MET A 42 -5.59 -3.48 -7.81
N GLY A 43 -4.61 -4.25 -7.35
CA GLY A 43 -3.26 -4.20 -7.87
C GLY A 43 -2.26 -3.67 -6.86
N TYR A 44 -1.04 -3.50 -7.31
CA TYR A 44 0.00 -3.00 -6.41
C TYR A 44 -0.14 -1.50 -6.21
N LEU A 45 0.05 -1.08 -4.98
CA LEU A 45 -0.01 0.33 -4.64
C LEU A 45 1.31 0.73 -3.98
N VAL A 46 1.96 1.74 -4.53
CA VAL A 46 3.19 2.28 -3.96
C VAL A 46 2.86 3.59 -3.28
N ILE A 47 3.31 3.73 -2.04
CA ILE A 47 3.13 4.97 -1.28
C ILE A 47 4.51 5.48 -0.93
N ARG A 48 4.79 6.71 -1.29
CA ARG A 48 6.08 7.31 -1.03
C ARG A 48 5.94 8.52 -0.14
N GLY A 49 6.89 8.69 0.73
CA GLY A 49 6.82 9.81 1.64
C GLY A 49 8.05 9.91 2.50
N GLN A 50 7.85 10.48 3.69
CA GLN A 50 8.92 10.69 4.62
C GLN A 50 8.43 10.37 6.01
N ASN A 51 9.25 9.69 6.77
CA ASN A 51 8.92 9.29 8.14
C ASN A 51 7.62 8.49 8.19
N LEU A 52 7.44 7.61 7.20
CA LEU A 52 6.27 6.77 7.16
C LEU A 52 6.39 5.67 8.21
N GLN A 53 5.29 5.41 8.90
CA GLN A 53 5.25 4.38 9.92
C GLN A 53 3.95 3.61 9.80
N MET A 54 4.01 2.32 10.04
CA MET A 54 2.80 1.51 10.03
C MET A 54 2.16 1.64 11.40
N LYS A 55 0.95 2.19 11.43
CA LYS A 55 0.24 2.35 12.68
C LYS A 55 -0.56 1.11 13.02
N ASN A 56 -1.10 0.48 12.04
CA ASN A 56 -1.94 -0.68 12.25
C ASN A 56 -1.91 -1.59 11.04
N LEU A 57 -1.91 -2.87 11.28
CA LEU A 57 -1.91 -3.84 10.22
C LEU A 57 -2.86 -4.97 10.59
N ASP A 58 -3.90 -5.16 9.79
CA ASP A 58 -4.87 -6.22 10.02
C ASP A 58 -5.14 -6.87 8.68
N LEU A 59 -4.37 -7.89 8.34
CA LEU A 59 -4.52 -8.54 7.05
C LEU A 59 -5.74 -9.46 6.99
N GLU A 60 -6.30 -9.81 8.12
CA GLU A 60 -7.53 -10.56 8.09
C GLU A 60 -8.65 -9.69 7.56
N GLU A 61 -8.67 -8.44 7.94
CA GLU A 61 -9.64 -7.50 7.46
C GLU A 61 -9.15 -6.76 6.23
N GLY A 62 -7.89 -6.92 5.89
CA GLY A 62 -7.31 -6.23 4.76
C GLY A 62 -7.07 -4.76 5.01
N GLU A 63 -6.76 -4.39 6.24
CA GLU A 63 -6.63 -2.99 6.61
C GLU A 63 -5.25 -2.61 7.05
N VAL A 64 -4.75 -1.50 6.54
CA VAL A 64 -3.46 -0.98 6.91
C VAL A 64 -3.62 0.50 7.22
N SER A 65 -3.03 0.96 8.32
CA SER A 65 -3.00 2.38 8.63
C SER A 65 -1.55 2.84 8.67
N ILE A 66 -1.28 3.95 8.01
CA ILE A 66 0.06 4.48 7.90
C ILE A 66 0.05 5.93 8.32
N LYS A 67 1.10 6.35 8.99
CA LYS A 67 1.23 7.71 9.39
C LYS A 67 2.57 8.23 8.88
N GLY A 68 2.68 9.50 8.57
CA GLY A 68 3.88 10.12 8.05
C GLY A 68 3.51 11.05 6.94
N ARG A 69 4.51 11.69 6.35
CA ARG A 69 4.23 12.64 5.30
C ARG A 69 4.17 11.94 3.96
N VAL A 70 3.02 12.01 3.31
CA VAL A 70 2.81 11.33 2.04
C VAL A 70 3.13 12.27 0.90
N TYR A 71 4.03 11.85 0.01
CA TYR A 71 4.37 12.64 -1.16
C TYR A 71 3.61 12.15 -2.38
N GLU A 72 3.43 10.86 -2.48
CA GLU A 72 2.85 10.32 -3.70
C GLU A 72 2.28 8.94 -3.49
N MET A 73 1.26 8.59 -4.24
CA MET A 73 0.70 7.26 -4.27
C MET A 73 0.49 6.90 -5.71
N SER A 74 0.86 5.70 -6.10
CA SER A 74 0.62 5.26 -7.46
C SER A 74 0.34 3.79 -7.53
N TYR A 75 -0.53 3.40 -8.46
CA TYR A 75 -0.82 2.03 -8.72
C TYR A 75 0.05 1.52 -9.85
N LEU A 76 0.45 0.27 -9.76
CA LEU A 76 1.26 -0.34 -10.79
C LEU A 76 0.46 -1.45 -11.42
N ASP A 77 0.39 -1.44 -12.73
CA ASP A 77 -0.29 -2.50 -13.45
C ASP A 77 0.67 -3.66 -13.60
N GLU A 78 0.15 -4.77 -14.07
CA GLU A 78 0.96 -5.93 -14.28
C GLU A 78 2.19 -5.64 -15.10
N ASN A 79 2.04 -4.85 -16.13
CA ASN A 79 3.16 -4.53 -16.99
C ASN A 79 4.20 -3.68 -16.27
N GLN A 80 3.81 -3.05 -15.20
CA GLN A 80 4.70 -2.19 -14.47
C GLN A 80 5.29 -2.86 -13.25
N GLY A 81 4.92 -4.11 -13.04
CA GLY A 81 5.43 -4.85 -11.91
C GLY A 81 6.93 -4.98 -11.95
N GLU A 82 7.49 -5.10 -13.13
CA GLU A 82 8.91 -5.21 -13.26
C GLU A 82 9.60 -3.91 -12.90
N LYS A 83 8.95 -2.81 -13.21
CA LYS A 83 9.52 -1.53 -12.84
C LYS A 83 9.50 -1.37 -11.34
N ALA A 84 8.46 -1.86 -10.70
CA ALA A 84 8.40 -1.81 -9.27
C ALA A 84 9.53 -2.60 -8.67
N LYS A 85 9.81 -3.77 -9.22
CA LYS A 85 10.90 -4.57 -8.74
C LYS A 85 12.21 -3.84 -8.90
N GLY A 86 12.37 -3.15 -10.02
CA GLY A 86 13.57 -2.39 -10.27
C GLY A 86 13.75 -1.28 -9.26
N LEU A 87 12.67 -0.60 -8.94
CA LEU A 87 12.73 0.47 -7.99
C LEU A 87 13.14 -0.05 -6.62
N PHE A 88 12.52 -1.14 -6.22
CA PHE A 88 12.82 -1.70 -4.92
C PHE A 88 14.20 -2.32 -4.88
N SER A 89 14.67 -2.80 -5.99
CA SER A 89 16.03 -3.29 -6.06
C SER A 89 17.00 -2.19 -5.75
N LYS A 90 16.71 -0.99 -6.20
CA LYS A 90 17.58 0.12 -5.94
C LYS A 90 17.58 0.46 -4.49
N LEU A 91 16.44 0.38 -3.86
CA LEU A 91 16.33 0.71 -2.46
C LEU A 91 17.08 -0.28 -1.59
N PHE A 92 17.10 -1.51 -1.99
CA PHE A 92 17.71 -2.53 -1.20
C PHE A 92 19.16 -2.82 -1.53
N LYS A 93 19.71 -2.05 -2.38
CA LYS A 93 21.12 -2.16 -2.67
C LYS A 93 21.91 -1.26 -1.75
#